data_1fe4158bb67d55d12728e625861eabce
#
_entry.id   1fe4158bb67d55d12728e625861eabce
#
_cell.length_a   1.000
_cell.length_b   1.000
_cell.length_c   1.000
_cell.angle_alpha   90.00
_cell.angle_beta   90.00
_cell.angle_gamma   90.00
#
_symmetry.space_group_name_H-M   'P 1'
#
loop_
_entity.id
_entity.type
_entity.pdbx_description
1 polymer ?
#
loop_
_entity_poly.entity_id
_entity_poly.type
_entity_poly.pdbx_seq_one_letter_code
_entity_poly.pdbx_strand_id
1 'polypeptide(L)'
;MTGHKEARMRAFDTPRPILAVLDLATATVRINAGERTDTVVDVRPSDEHNDADVQAARHIQVDYADGRLVVRTDKEYAGSASGRGLSLGRLVESPATWARSLLLGPGSADVTIDLPAGSRLDARTAGTVRCRGPLGEVTITTSYGDIRIEQAARMRVRSTHGDISVTRASGHAEVTTTHGGIHIGEIDGTAAVRTSHGAVRVREVTGELRLNSAHGDITVDRALAGVAAKTAYASVRIGEVVSGSVVMETTGGGLDLGIREGTAAWLDVTSTYGTVDVSLDPGDDPGDDPKRAGPIVEVRTHTTYGDVVIHRS
;
A
#
# COMPACT_ATOMS: atom_id res chain seq x y z
N MET A 1 43.79 2.01 18.00
CA MET A 1 42.67 1.97 18.97
C MET A 1 41.40 1.91 18.13
N THR A 2 40.94 0.69 17.92
CA THR A 2 39.74 0.38 17.10
C THR A 2 38.50 0.63 17.95
N GLY A 3 37.87 1.79 17.74
CA GLY A 3 36.56 2.07 18.33
C GLY A 3 35.50 1.19 17.66
N HIS A 4 35.02 0.18 18.35
CA HIS A 4 33.86 -0.58 18.00
C HIS A 4 32.67 0.38 17.98
N LYS A 5 32.15 0.67 16.77
CA LYS A 5 30.88 1.35 16.55
C LYS A 5 29.76 0.40 17.01
N GLU A 6 29.17 0.70 18.14
CA GLU A 6 28.05 -0.07 18.71
C GLU A 6 26.80 0.14 17.81
N ALA A 7 26.58 -0.81 16.89
CA ALA A 7 25.25 -1.06 16.38
C ALA A 7 24.34 -1.36 17.58
N ARG A 8 23.26 -0.60 17.77
CA ARG A 8 22.33 -0.84 18.90
C ARG A 8 21.39 -1.99 18.53
N MET A 9 21.90 -3.21 18.62
CA MET A 9 21.10 -4.41 18.50
C MET A 9 20.48 -4.73 19.88
N ARG A 10 19.15 -4.88 19.92
CA ARG A 10 18.40 -5.32 21.09
C ARG A 10 17.59 -6.56 20.74
N ALA A 11 17.67 -7.57 21.60
CA ALA A 11 16.92 -8.82 21.45
C ALA A 11 15.97 -8.98 22.63
N PHE A 12 14.76 -9.47 22.36
CA PHE A 12 13.70 -9.70 23.32
C PHE A 12 13.15 -11.12 23.12
N ASP A 13 12.86 -11.83 24.18
CA ASP A 13 12.18 -13.11 24.12
C ASP A 13 10.69 -12.88 23.78
N THR A 14 10.24 -13.41 22.64
CA THR A 14 8.89 -13.22 22.11
C THR A 14 8.37 -14.50 21.48
N PRO A 15 8.00 -15.49 22.30
CA PRO A 15 7.56 -16.81 21.81
C PRO A 15 6.19 -16.78 21.08
N ARG A 16 5.53 -15.62 21.05
CA ARG A 16 4.24 -15.39 20.39
C ARG A 16 4.31 -14.15 19.51
N PRO A 17 3.42 -14.05 18.51
CA PRO A 17 3.27 -12.83 17.71
C PRO A 17 3.07 -11.60 18.59
N ILE A 18 3.74 -10.50 18.25
CA ILE A 18 3.72 -9.25 18.99
C ILE A 18 3.04 -8.11 18.21
N LEU A 19 2.85 -6.98 18.88
CA LEU A 19 2.50 -5.72 18.25
C LEU A 19 3.75 -4.83 18.16
N ALA A 20 4.25 -4.58 16.96
CA ALA A 20 5.31 -3.62 16.71
C ALA A 20 4.71 -2.25 16.36
N VAL A 21 5.02 -1.23 17.14
CA VAL A 21 4.59 0.16 16.95
C VAL A 21 5.82 0.99 16.66
N LEU A 22 5.86 1.59 15.46
CA LEU A 22 6.95 2.45 15.02
C LEU A 22 6.46 3.87 14.82
N ASP A 23 7.13 4.83 15.43
CA ASP A 23 6.90 6.27 15.25
C ASP A 23 8.24 6.95 14.98
N LEU A 24 8.63 6.98 13.71
CA LEU A 24 9.95 7.39 13.27
C LEU A 24 9.84 8.64 12.37
N ALA A 25 10.74 9.61 12.57
CA ALA A 25 10.75 10.83 11.76
C ALA A 25 11.10 10.50 10.30
N THR A 26 12.35 10.14 10.03
CA THR A 26 12.82 9.71 8.71
C THR A 26 13.62 8.44 8.88
N ALA A 27 13.14 7.34 8.32
CA ALA A 27 13.81 6.05 8.46
C ALA A 27 13.48 5.12 7.29
N THR A 28 14.46 4.30 6.92
CA THR A 28 14.22 3.09 6.14
C THR A 28 13.92 1.95 7.11
N VAL A 29 12.70 1.42 7.04
CA VAL A 29 12.23 0.36 7.93
C VAL A 29 12.20 -0.97 7.18
N ARG A 30 12.85 -1.99 7.75
CA ARG A 30 12.83 -3.38 7.26
C ARG A 30 12.25 -4.28 8.35
N ILE A 31 11.15 -4.93 8.04
CA ILE A 31 10.49 -5.89 8.92
C ILE A 31 10.62 -7.27 8.29
N ASN A 32 11.15 -8.22 9.05
CA ASN A 32 11.25 -9.61 8.63
C ASN A 32 10.45 -10.48 9.62
N ALA A 33 9.31 -10.97 9.16
CA ALA A 33 8.47 -11.90 9.93
C ALA A 33 8.83 -13.34 9.57
N GLY A 34 9.10 -14.18 10.55
CA GLY A 34 9.52 -15.56 10.33
C GLY A 34 9.21 -16.49 11.50
N GLU A 35 9.55 -17.76 11.35
CA GLU A 35 9.43 -18.77 12.42
C GLU A 35 10.55 -18.56 13.44
N ARG A 36 10.30 -17.68 14.40
CA ARG A 36 11.23 -17.36 15.47
C ARG A 36 10.51 -17.10 16.78
N THR A 37 11.21 -17.22 17.88
CA THR A 37 10.70 -17.03 19.25
C THR A 37 11.28 -15.82 19.93
N ASP A 38 11.99 -14.98 19.20
CA ASP A 38 12.62 -13.77 19.66
C ASP A 38 12.32 -12.61 18.71
N THR A 39 12.47 -11.40 19.20
CA THR A 39 12.43 -10.17 18.38
C THR A 39 13.75 -9.47 18.49
N VAL A 40 14.35 -9.17 17.34
CA VAL A 40 15.62 -8.44 17.26
C VAL A 40 15.39 -7.11 16.57
N VAL A 41 15.84 -6.04 17.18
CA VAL A 41 15.81 -4.69 16.63
C VAL A 41 17.24 -4.21 16.43
N ASP A 42 17.57 -3.86 15.20
CA ASP A 42 18.87 -3.29 14.82
C ASP A 42 18.64 -1.88 14.27
N VAL A 43 19.30 -0.90 14.89
CA VAL A 43 19.19 0.52 14.51
C VAL A 43 20.57 1.00 14.11
N ARG A 44 20.67 1.49 12.86
CA ARG A 44 21.91 2.02 12.27
C ARG A 44 21.68 3.39 11.64
N PRO A 45 22.69 4.27 11.60
CA PRO A 45 22.61 5.43 10.73
C PRO A 45 22.55 4.99 9.26
N SER A 46 21.82 5.71 8.40
CA SER A 46 21.77 5.40 6.97
C SER A 46 23.13 5.63 6.30
N ASP A 47 23.87 6.66 6.73
CA ASP A 47 25.28 6.88 6.41
C ASP A 47 26.08 7.08 7.72
N GLU A 48 27.04 6.21 7.97
CA GLU A 48 27.89 6.26 9.14
C GLU A 48 28.84 7.47 9.16
N HIS A 49 29.09 8.08 8.02
CA HIS A 49 29.95 9.26 7.87
C HIS A 49 29.17 10.57 7.98
N ASN A 50 27.84 10.50 7.97
CA ASN A 50 26.98 11.67 8.12
C ASN A 50 26.59 11.85 9.59
N ASP A 51 27.06 12.92 10.21
CA ASP A 51 26.75 13.26 11.60
C ASP A 51 25.23 13.37 11.87
N ALA A 52 24.43 13.83 10.90
CA ALA A 52 22.99 13.95 11.07
C ALA A 52 22.32 12.56 11.16
N ASP A 53 22.75 11.59 10.35
CA ASP A 53 22.25 10.22 10.37
C ASP A 53 22.67 9.49 11.65
N VAL A 54 23.92 9.72 12.09
CA VAL A 54 24.41 9.18 13.38
C VAL A 54 23.60 9.74 14.55
N GLN A 55 23.25 11.02 14.53
CA GLN A 55 22.38 11.61 15.55
C GLN A 55 20.95 11.06 15.45
N ALA A 56 20.37 10.93 14.26
CA ALA A 56 19.05 10.36 14.05
C ALA A 56 18.96 8.95 14.66
N ALA A 57 19.93 8.09 14.37
CA ALA A 57 19.99 6.74 14.93
C ALA A 57 20.15 6.72 16.46
N ARG A 58 20.90 7.68 17.05
CA ARG A 58 21.09 7.78 18.51
C ARG A 58 19.82 8.19 19.24
N HIS A 59 18.94 8.95 18.62
CA HIS A 59 17.68 9.42 19.20
C HIS A 59 16.51 8.47 19.01
N ILE A 60 16.74 7.28 18.44
CA ILE A 60 15.73 6.22 18.38
C ILE A 60 15.76 5.43 19.70
N GLN A 61 14.60 5.40 20.35
CA GLN A 61 14.35 4.63 21.57
C GLN A 61 13.61 3.33 21.19
N VAL A 62 14.01 2.24 21.84
CA VAL A 62 13.42 0.91 21.63
C VAL A 62 12.99 0.39 22.99
N ASP A 63 11.70 0.16 23.18
CA ASP A 63 11.10 -0.33 24.41
C ASP A 63 10.25 -1.57 24.11
N TYR A 64 10.30 -2.56 24.98
CA TYR A 64 9.47 -3.76 24.87
C TYR A 64 8.81 -4.06 26.20
N ALA A 65 7.50 -4.19 26.21
CA ALA A 65 6.72 -4.59 27.38
C ALA A 65 5.40 -5.29 26.93
N ASP A 66 5.01 -6.31 27.62
CA ASP A 66 3.70 -6.98 27.48
C ASP A 66 3.33 -7.36 26.03
N GLY A 67 4.27 -7.89 25.25
CA GLY A 67 4.05 -8.27 23.86
C GLY A 67 3.95 -7.08 22.89
N ARG A 68 4.33 -5.89 23.34
CA ARG A 68 4.34 -4.67 22.53
C ARG A 68 5.77 -4.12 22.42
N LEU A 69 6.27 -4.08 21.20
CA LEU A 69 7.50 -3.39 20.85
C LEU A 69 7.18 -1.96 20.43
N VAL A 70 7.87 -0.99 21.01
CA VAL A 70 7.74 0.42 20.63
C VAL A 70 9.10 0.93 20.18
N VAL A 71 9.18 1.40 18.93
CA VAL A 71 10.37 2.04 18.36
C VAL A 71 9.99 3.45 17.96
N ARG A 72 10.58 4.44 18.59
CA ARG A 72 10.20 5.85 18.36
C ARG A 72 11.41 6.78 18.31
N THR A 73 11.29 7.81 17.49
CA THR A 73 12.23 8.93 17.54
C THR A 73 11.89 9.83 18.73
N ASP A 74 12.89 10.30 19.45
CA ASP A 74 12.71 11.25 20.54
C ASP A 74 11.97 12.51 20.06
N LYS A 75 10.93 12.92 20.80
CA LYS A 75 10.07 14.05 20.42
C LYS A 75 10.82 15.38 20.33
N GLU A 76 11.84 15.56 21.13
CA GLU A 76 12.67 16.77 21.09
C GLU A 76 13.47 16.86 19.77
N TYR A 77 13.98 15.72 19.31
CA TYR A 77 14.67 15.60 18.04
C TYR A 77 13.70 15.74 16.83
N ALA A 78 12.57 15.08 16.88
CA ALA A 78 11.54 15.13 15.81
C ALA A 78 10.99 16.56 15.60
N GLY A 79 10.82 17.34 16.67
CA GLY A 79 10.37 18.73 16.62
C GLY A 79 11.37 19.69 15.94
N SER A 80 12.65 19.41 16.07
CA SER A 80 13.71 20.20 15.41
C SER A 80 13.85 19.86 13.92
N ALA A 81 13.59 18.61 13.54
CA ALA A 81 13.69 18.16 12.14
C ALA A 81 12.49 18.61 11.27
N SER A 82 11.31 18.83 11.85
CA SER A 82 10.08 19.16 11.11
C SER A 82 9.87 20.65 10.83
N GLY A 83 10.79 21.53 11.21
CA GLY A 83 10.72 22.99 10.90
C GLY A 83 9.51 23.75 11.48
N ARG A 84 8.64 23.09 12.25
CA ARG A 84 7.39 23.69 12.80
C ARG A 84 7.53 24.32 14.19
N GLY A 85 8.73 24.35 14.74
CA GLY A 85 8.97 24.88 16.08
C GLY A 85 10.08 25.95 16.13
N LEU A 86 9.98 27.00 15.31
CA LEU A 86 10.81 28.19 15.46
C LEU A 86 10.40 28.98 16.69
N SER A 87 10.75 28.52 17.88
CA SER A 87 10.71 29.40 19.06
C SER A 87 11.94 30.29 19.02
N LEU A 88 11.71 31.60 18.92
CA LEU A 88 12.74 32.66 18.93
C LEU A 88 13.76 32.55 20.09
N GLY A 89 13.42 31.82 21.16
CA GLY A 89 14.31 31.61 22.32
C GLY A 89 15.50 30.68 22.07
N ARG A 90 15.44 29.76 21.07
CA ARG A 90 16.56 28.84 20.75
C ARG A 90 17.62 29.41 19.80
N LEU A 91 17.33 30.55 19.17
CA LEU A 91 18.28 31.23 18.27
C LEU A 91 19.51 31.77 19.01
N VAL A 92 19.48 31.86 20.32
CA VAL A 92 20.53 32.47 21.14
C VAL A 92 21.60 31.48 21.58
N GLU A 93 21.31 30.19 21.62
CA GLU A 93 22.23 29.22 22.27
C GLU A 93 23.29 28.59 21.35
N SER A 94 23.10 28.50 20.04
CA SER A 94 24.16 28.01 19.12
C SER A 94 23.85 28.25 17.65
N PRO A 95 24.30 29.36 17.08
CA PRO A 95 24.12 29.68 15.65
C PRO A 95 24.75 28.63 14.70
N ALA A 96 25.80 27.97 15.14
CA ALA A 96 26.54 26.99 14.34
C ALA A 96 25.78 25.64 14.20
N THR A 97 25.07 25.21 15.21
CA THR A 97 24.26 23.96 15.15
C THR A 97 23.01 24.15 14.31
N TRP A 98 22.41 25.32 14.36
CA TRP A 98 21.26 25.69 13.54
C TRP A 98 21.59 25.77 12.03
N ALA A 99 22.69 26.46 11.68
CA ALA A 99 23.16 26.57 10.31
C ALA A 99 23.52 25.18 9.72
N ARG A 100 24.08 24.29 10.53
CA ARG A 100 24.46 22.94 10.14
C ARG A 100 23.23 22.05 9.92
N SER A 101 22.19 22.17 10.74
CA SER A 101 20.91 21.45 10.58
C SER A 101 20.16 21.86 9.32
N LEU A 102 20.23 23.14 8.92
CA LEU A 102 19.64 23.63 7.67
C LEU A 102 20.41 23.17 6.42
N LEU A 103 21.72 22.99 6.52
CA LEU A 103 22.57 22.60 5.40
C LEU A 103 22.58 21.08 5.16
N LEU A 104 22.41 20.27 6.21
CA LEU A 104 22.52 18.80 6.15
C LEU A 104 21.16 18.07 6.01
N GLY A 105 20.04 18.80 6.19
CA GLY A 105 18.71 18.19 6.20
C GLY A 105 18.43 17.30 7.43
N PRO A 106 17.25 16.74 7.54
CA PRO A 106 16.93 15.78 8.61
C PRO A 106 17.71 14.48 8.38
N GLY A 107 18.43 14.02 9.41
CA GLY A 107 19.14 12.75 9.37
C GLY A 107 18.18 11.56 9.21
N SER A 108 18.67 10.50 8.61
CA SER A 108 17.94 9.25 8.35
C SER A 108 18.58 8.06 9.07
N ALA A 109 17.77 7.10 9.50
CA ALA A 109 18.22 5.87 10.13
C ALA A 109 17.66 4.64 9.43
N ASP A 110 18.43 3.56 9.42
CA ASP A 110 18.01 2.24 8.98
C ASP A 110 17.59 1.43 10.22
N VAL A 111 16.33 1.01 10.24
CA VAL A 111 15.75 0.21 11.32
C VAL A 111 15.35 -1.16 10.77
N THR A 112 16.00 -2.21 11.24
CA THR A 112 15.66 -3.58 10.89
C THR A 112 15.07 -4.27 12.10
N ILE A 113 13.89 -4.89 11.94
CA ILE A 113 13.18 -5.61 12.98
C ILE A 113 12.88 -7.01 12.47
N ASP A 114 13.45 -7.99 13.13
CA ASP A 114 13.12 -9.39 12.93
C ASP A 114 12.16 -9.82 14.05
N LEU A 115 10.99 -10.39 13.68
CA LEU A 115 9.93 -10.70 14.63
C LEU A 115 9.19 -12.00 14.26
N PRO A 116 8.43 -12.60 15.20
CA PRO A 116 7.64 -13.80 14.92
C PRO A 116 6.58 -13.59 13.84
N ALA A 117 6.38 -14.62 13.00
CA ALA A 117 5.32 -14.67 12.00
C ALA A 117 3.93 -14.39 12.61
N GLY A 118 3.04 -13.73 11.86
CA GLY A 118 1.72 -13.34 12.34
C GLY A 118 1.69 -12.11 13.26
N SER A 119 2.84 -11.48 13.52
CA SER A 119 2.91 -10.25 14.32
C SER A 119 2.19 -9.09 13.62
N ARG A 120 1.71 -8.14 14.44
CA ARG A 120 1.02 -6.94 13.97
C ARG A 120 1.99 -5.77 13.88
N LEU A 121 1.78 -4.91 12.89
CA LEU A 121 2.62 -3.74 12.64
C LEU A 121 1.77 -2.47 12.57
N ASP A 122 2.12 -1.46 13.36
CA ASP A 122 1.64 -0.07 13.21
C ASP A 122 2.87 0.83 13.02
N ALA A 123 3.10 1.30 11.78
CA ALA A 123 4.28 2.07 11.42
C ALA A 123 3.90 3.44 10.87
N ARG A 124 4.53 4.48 11.43
CA ARG A 124 4.48 5.86 10.95
C ARG A 124 5.89 6.34 10.72
N THR A 125 6.18 6.77 9.49
CA THR A 125 7.51 7.25 9.12
C THR A 125 7.44 8.17 7.89
N ALA A 126 8.48 8.94 7.67
CA ALA A 126 8.71 9.61 6.39
C ALA A 126 9.87 8.90 5.67
N GLY A 127 9.63 7.69 5.17
CA GLY A 127 10.66 6.89 4.50
C GLY A 127 10.13 5.55 3.98
N THR A 128 11.02 4.77 3.43
CA THR A 128 10.70 3.47 2.83
C THR A 128 10.38 2.40 3.87
N VAL A 129 9.33 1.62 3.64
CA VAL A 129 8.95 0.50 4.50
C VAL A 129 8.95 -0.80 3.68
N ARG A 130 9.68 -1.80 4.15
CA ARG A 130 9.74 -3.13 3.52
C ARG A 130 9.40 -4.19 4.53
N CYS A 131 8.32 -4.94 4.27
CA CYS A 131 7.86 -6.04 5.10
C CYS A 131 8.03 -7.35 4.33
N ARG A 132 8.76 -8.28 4.91
CA ARG A 132 8.96 -9.65 4.39
C ARG A 132 8.35 -10.67 5.33
N GLY A 133 7.86 -11.76 4.75
CA GLY A 133 7.20 -12.85 5.47
C GLY A 133 5.76 -12.55 5.89
N PRO A 134 5.10 -13.49 6.55
CA PRO A 134 3.68 -13.41 6.88
C PRO A 134 3.44 -12.53 8.12
N LEU A 135 2.82 -11.37 7.90
CA LEU A 135 2.34 -10.48 8.94
C LEU A 135 0.84 -10.67 9.18
N GLY A 136 0.39 -10.40 10.38
CA GLY A 136 -1.02 -10.37 10.74
C GLY A 136 -1.71 -9.09 10.24
N GLU A 137 -1.97 -8.16 11.12
CA GLU A 137 -2.53 -6.85 10.77
C GLU A 137 -1.41 -5.83 10.55
N VAL A 138 -1.46 -5.13 9.41
CA VAL A 138 -0.45 -4.14 9.02
C VAL A 138 -1.12 -2.79 8.82
N THR A 139 -0.73 -1.79 9.59
CA THR A 139 -1.09 -0.39 9.40
C THR A 139 0.17 0.41 9.12
N ILE A 140 0.26 1.03 7.94
CA ILE A 140 1.42 1.85 7.57
C ILE A 140 0.93 3.22 7.12
N THR A 141 1.54 4.26 7.67
CA THR A 141 1.37 5.64 7.22
C THR A 141 2.72 6.24 6.93
N THR A 142 2.95 6.65 5.69
CA THR A 142 4.19 7.33 5.29
C THR A 142 3.90 8.62 4.52
N SER A 143 4.83 9.57 4.59
CA SER A 143 4.75 10.79 3.79
C SER A 143 5.55 10.65 2.49
N TYR A 144 6.67 9.94 2.54
CA TYR A 144 7.57 9.74 1.41
C TYR A 144 8.15 8.32 1.45
N GLY A 145 8.52 7.80 0.29
CA GLY A 145 9.18 6.50 0.15
C GLY A 145 8.23 5.36 -0.19
N ASP A 146 8.80 4.33 -0.76
CA ASP A 146 8.07 3.17 -1.23
C ASP A 146 7.67 2.24 -0.09
N ILE A 147 6.51 1.63 -0.25
CA ILE A 147 6.03 0.58 0.66
C ILE A 147 6.01 -0.75 -0.09
N ARG A 148 6.68 -1.75 0.46
CA ARG A 148 6.66 -3.11 -0.08
C ARG A 148 6.26 -4.09 1.01
N ILE A 149 5.17 -4.82 0.78
CA ILE A 149 4.62 -5.82 1.69
C ILE A 149 4.54 -7.15 0.95
N GLU A 150 5.21 -8.17 1.46
CA GLU A 150 5.16 -9.49 0.88
C GLU A 150 3.84 -10.18 1.20
N GLN A 151 3.50 -10.30 2.47
CA GLN A 151 2.26 -10.95 2.89
C GLN A 151 1.67 -10.31 4.15
N ALA A 152 0.36 -10.04 4.12
CA ALA A 152 -0.40 -9.56 5.28
C ALA A 152 -1.78 -10.19 5.33
N ALA A 153 -2.28 -10.50 6.54
CA ALA A 153 -3.64 -11.00 6.70
C ALA A 153 -4.67 -9.87 6.52
N ARG A 154 -4.43 -8.72 7.11
CA ARG A 154 -5.21 -7.49 6.91
C ARG A 154 -4.27 -6.31 6.78
N MET A 155 -4.64 -5.35 5.94
CA MET A 155 -3.76 -4.20 5.75
C MET A 155 -4.51 -2.90 5.56
N ARG A 156 -3.93 -1.84 6.14
CA ARG A 156 -4.30 -0.45 5.88
C ARG A 156 -3.04 0.35 5.60
N VAL A 157 -2.89 0.80 4.37
CA VAL A 157 -1.69 1.50 3.91
C VAL A 157 -2.08 2.88 3.41
N ARG A 158 -1.40 3.90 3.93
CA ARG A 158 -1.55 5.29 3.49
C ARG A 158 -0.19 5.87 3.17
N SER A 159 -0.05 6.39 1.94
CA SER A 159 1.13 7.14 1.51
C SER A 159 0.72 8.49 0.93
N THR A 160 1.64 9.46 0.99
CA THR A 160 1.47 10.70 0.23
C THR A 160 2.26 10.62 -1.08
N HIS A 161 3.51 10.16 -1.02
CA HIS A 161 4.38 10.00 -2.20
C HIS A 161 5.15 8.69 -2.11
N GLY A 162 5.25 7.98 -3.22
CA GLY A 162 5.97 6.72 -3.36
C GLY A 162 5.06 5.57 -3.78
N ASP A 163 5.66 4.56 -4.34
CA ASP A 163 4.95 3.40 -4.86
C ASP A 163 4.59 2.41 -3.75
N ILE A 164 3.43 1.79 -3.89
CA ILE A 164 2.95 0.75 -2.98
C ILE A 164 2.91 -0.58 -3.73
N SER A 165 3.67 -1.54 -3.26
CA SER A 165 3.71 -2.89 -3.81
C SER A 165 3.34 -3.92 -2.74
N VAL A 166 2.31 -4.71 -3.01
CA VAL A 166 1.82 -5.78 -2.14
C VAL A 166 1.81 -7.07 -2.93
N THR A 167 2.46 -8.11 -2.45
CA THR A 167 2.44 -9.39 -3.15
C THR A 167 1.17 -10.17 -2.84
N ARG A 168 0.79 -10.30 -1.56
CA ARG A 168 -0.41 -11.03 -1.17
C ARG A 168 -1.08 -10.43 0.07
N ALA A 169 -2.40 -10.31 0.02
CA ALA A 169 -3.26 -10.01 1.18
C ALA A 169 -4.32 -11.11 1.33
N SER A 170 -4.47 -11.68 2.55
CA SER A 170 -5.42 -12.78 2.79
C SER A 170 -6.66 -12.34 3.56
N GLY A 171 -7.13 -11.11 3.34
CA GLY A 171 -8.32 -10.56 3.98
C GLY A 171 -8.62 -9.18 3.44
N HIS A 172 -9.01 -8.26 4.32
CA HIS A 172 -9.34 -6.89 3.89
C HIS A 172 -8.10 -6.04 3.64
N ALA A 173 -8.02 -5.43 2.46
CA ALA A 173 -6.94 -4.51 2.06
C ALA A 173 -7.49 -3.10 1.79
N GLU A 174 -7.03 -2.11 2.55
CA GLU A 174 -7.30 -0.68 2.30
C GLU A 174 -5.97 0.02 1.93
N VAL A 175 -5.88 0.52 0.68
CA VAL A 175 -4.67 1.18 0.17
C VAL A 175 -5.03 2.57 -0.34
N THR A 176 -4.35 3.59 0.17
CA THR A 176 -4.57 4.99 -0.26
C THR A 176 -3.22 5.65 -0.51
N THR A 177 -3.06 6.26 -1.68
CA THR A 177 -1.93 7.14 -1.97
C THR A 177 -2.41 8.43 -2.65
N THR A 178 -1.59 9.48 -2.58
CA THR A 178 -1.85 10.70 -3.36
C THR A 178 -1.05 10.67 -4.66
N HIS A 179 0.23 10.30 -4.59
CA HIS A 179 1.12 10.22 -5.75
C HIS A 179 1.94 8.94 -5.68
N GLY A 180 1.93 8.16 -6.75
CA GLY A 180 2.66 6.90 -6.88
C GLY A 180 1.78 5.77 -7.37
N GLY A 181 2.38 4.78 -7.98
CA GLY A 181 1.72 3.58 -8.47
C GLY A 181 1.33 2.63 -7.33
N ILE A 182 0.23 1.92 -7.53
CA ILE A 182 -0.21 0.85 -6.62
C ILE A 182 -0.17 -0.47 -7.38
N HIS A 183 0.59 -1.42 -6.87
CA HIS A 183 0.74 -2.75 -7.45
C HIS A 183 0.35 -3.81 -6.42
N ILE A 184 -0.70 -4.57 -6.70
CA ILE A 184 -1.17 -5.63 -5.82
C ILE A 184 -1.21 -6.95 -6.59
N GLY A 185 -0.53 -7.96 -6.09
CA GLY A 185 -0.53 -9.30 -6.68
C GLY A 185 -1.86 -10.00 -6.42
N GLU A 186 -2.04 -10.54 -5.25
CA GLU A 186 -3.23 -11.34 -4.91
C GLU A 186 -3.94 -10.79 -3.68
N ILE A 187 -5.27 -10.72 -3.76
CA ILE A 187 -6.12 -10.40 -2.62
C ILE A 187 -7.13 -11.53 -2.45
N ASP A 188 -6.94 -12.30 -1.37
CA ASP A 188 -7.92 -13.29 -0.95
C ASP A 188 -8.87 -12.65 0.06
N GLY A 189 -9.85 -11.93 -0.47
CA GLY A 189 -10.79 -11.13 0.31
C GLY A 189 -11.19 -9.85 -0.41
N THR A 190 -11.61 -8.83 0.35
CA THR A 190 -12.10 -7.56 -0.19
C THR A 190 -11.01 -6.51 -0.25
N ALA A 191 -11.10 -5.58 -1.21
CA ALA A 191 -10.16 -4.47 -1.28
C ALA A 191 -10.80 -3.13 -1.60
N ALA A 192 -10.23 -2.07 -1.01
CA ALA A 192 -10.53 -0.69 -1.35
C ALA A 192 -9.23 0.06 -1.65
N VAL A 193 -9.07 0.51 -2.89
CA VAL A 193 -7.86 1.19 -3.36
C VAL A 193 -8.21 2.58 -3.84
N ARG A 194 -7.47 3.58 -3.39
CA ARG A 194 -7.66 4.98 -3.77
C ARG A 194 -6.33 5.62 -4.12
N THR A 195 -6.30 6.32 -5.26
CA THR A 195 -5.17 7.16 -5.64
C THR A 195 -5.67 8.47 -6.25
N SER A 196 -4.86 9.52 -6.20
CA SER A 196 -5.13 10.74 -6.98
C SER A 196 -4.33 10.72 -8.28
N HIS A 197 -3.05 10.32 -8.20
CA HIS A 197 -2.16 10.28 -9.38
C HIS A 197 -1.30 9.02 -9.31
N GLY A 198 -1.35 8.22 -10.36
CA GLY A 198 -0.57 6.99 -10.49
C GLY A 198 -1.43 5.81 -10.90
N ALA A 199 -0.84 4.91 -11.65
CA ALA A 199 -1.53 3.72 -12.13
C ALA A 199 -1.82 2.74 -10.99
N VAL A 200 -2.97 2.07 -11.08
CA VAL A 200 -3.36 0.99 -10.17
C VAL A 200 -3.39 -0.31 -10.95
N ARG A 201 -2.61 -1.28 -10.51
CA ARG A 201 -2.65 -2.64 -11.05
C ARG A 201 -2.95 -3.65 -9.96
N VAL A 202 -3.99 -4.44 -10.16
CA VAL A 202 -4.37 -5.59 -9.31
C VAL A 202 -4.35 -6.84 -10.18
N ARG A 203 -3.58 -7.86 -9.81
CA ARG A 203 -3.51 -9.08 -10.59
C ARG A 203 -4.73 -9.96 -10.37
N GLU A 204 -5.03 -10.35 -9.13
CA GLU A 204 -6.17 -11.20 -8.82
C GLU A 204 -6.85 -10.79 -7.52
N VAL A 205 -8.18 -10.83 -7.52
CA VAL A 205 -9.00 -10.60 -6.32
C VAL A 205 -10.15 -11.60 -6.26
N THR A 206 -10.33 -12.20 -5.07
CA THR A 206 -11.39 -13.22 -4.85
C THR A 206 -12.70 -12.61 -4.36
N GLY A 207 -12.66 -11.50 -3.65
CA GLY A 207 -13.82 -10.78 -3.10
C GLY A 207 -14.09 -9.45 -3.81
N GLU A 208 -14.98 -8.65 -3.24
CA GLU A 208 -15.33 -7.34 -3.81
C GLU A 208 -14.14 -6.38 -3.87
N LEU A 209 -13.97 -5.71 -5.00
CA LEU A 209 -12.93 -4.74 -5.27
C LEU A 209 -13.52 -3.36 -5.57
N ARG A 210 -13.06 -2.35 -4.83
CA ARG A 210 -13.41 -0.94 -5.08
C ARG A 210 -12.17 -0.13 -5.39
N LEU A 211 -12.14 0.46 -6.58
CA LEU A 211 -11.02 1.23 -7.09
C LEU A 211 -11.48 2.66 -7.40
N ASN A 212 -10.77 3.64 -6.88
CA ASN A 212 -11.01 5.05 -7.19
C ASN A 212 -9.68 5.72 -7.54
N SER A 213 -9.62 6.31 -8.74
CA SER A 213 -8.51 7.12 -9.19
C SER A 213 -9.02 8.48 -9.69
N ALA A 214 -8.19 9.52 -9.67
CA ALA A 214 -8.51 10.74 -10.39
C ALA A 214 -7.77 10.77 -11.73
N HIS A 215 -6.47 10.49 -11.71
CA HIS A 215 -5.61 10.47 -12.89
C HIS A 215 -4.67 9.27 -12.79
N GLY A 216 -4.88 8.28 -13.62
CA GLY A 216 -4.05 7.08 -13.65
C GLY A 216 -4.87 5.86 -14.02
N ASP A 217 -4.34 5.09 -14.94
CA ASP A 217 -5.00 3.91 -15.46
C ASP A 217 -5.24 2.86 -14.38
N ILE A 218 -6.37 2.21 -14.46
CA ILE A 218 -6.74 1.11 -13.59
C ILE A 218 -6.71 -0.18 -14.42
N THR A 219 -5.91 -1.13 -13.99
CA THR A 219 -5.84 -2.47 -14.60
C THR A 219 -6.10 -3.53 -13.54
N VAL A 220 -7.08 -4.40 -13.79
CA VAL A 220 -7.36 -5.60 -13.01
C VAL A 220 -7.21 -6.78 -13.94
N ASP A 221 -6.27 -7.69 -13.66
CA ASP A 221 -6.08 -8.81 -14.58
C ASP A 221 -7.22 -9.82 -14.41
N ARG A 222 -7.62 -10.14 -13.16
CA ARG A 222 -8.68 -11.10 -12.87
C ARG A 222 -9.49 -10.76 -11.62
N ALA A 223 -10.80 -10.78 -11.74
CA ALA A 223 -11.72 -10.62 -10.62
C ALA A 223 -12.71 -11.79 -10.53
N LEU A 224 -12.77 -12.46 -9.38
CA LEU A 224 -13.67 -13.59 -9.16
C LEU A 224 -15.04 -13.16 -8.62
N ALA A 225 -15.14 -11.91 -8.17
CA ALA A 225 -16.36 -11.30 -7.63
C ALA A 225 -16.56 -9.89 -8.20
N GLY A 226 -17.47 -9.11 -7.62
CA GLY A 226 -17.82 -7.77 -8.10
C GLY A 226 -16.66 -6.76 -8.05
N VAL A 227 -16.64 -5.87 -9.05
CA VAL A 227 -15.65 -4.78 -9.18
C VAL A 227 -16.36 -3.45 -9.38
N ALA A 228 -16.01 -2.46 -8.59
CA ALA A 228 -16.40 -1.07 -8.81
C ALA A 228 -15.15 -0.22 -9.07
N ALA A 229 -14.92 0.19 -10.30
CA ALA A 229 -13.79 0.99 -10.72
C ALA A 229 -14.26 2.36 -11.23
N LYS A 230 -13.78 3.43 -10.59
CA LYS A 230 -14.13 4.80 -10.95
C LYS A 230 -12.87 5.63 -11.15
N THR A 231 -12.81 6.36 -12.26
CA THR A 231 -11.73 7.32 -12.53
C THR A 231 -12.29 8.57 -13.18
N ALA A 232 -11.55 9.67 -13.16
CA ALA A 232 -11.96 10.88 -13.85
C ALA A 232 -11.35 10.96 -15.26
N TYR A 233 -10.03 10.82 -15.36
CA TYR A 233 -9.32 10.99 -16.63
C TYR A 233 -8.30 9.87 -16.81
N ALA A 234 -8.80 8.67 -17.10
CA ALA A 234 -7.94 7.52 -17.36
C ALA A 234 -8.76 6.34 -17.90
N SER A 235 -8.08 5.35 -18.43
CA SER A 235 -8.68 4.12 -18.89
C SER A 235 -8.83 3.10 -17.77
N VAL A 236 -9.89 2.29 -17.83
CA VAL A 236 -10.11 1.16 -16.93
C VAL A 236 -10.13 -0.13 -17.74
N ARG A 237 -9.28 -1.06 -17.39
CA ARG A 237 -9.21 -2.38 -18.01
C ARG A 237 -9.40 -3.47 -16.95
N ILE A 238 -10.35 -4.36 -17.21
CA ILE A 238 -10.56 -5.60 -16.45
C ILE A 238 -10.40 -6.76 -17.40
N GLY A 239 -9.33 -7.55 -17.25
CA GLY A 239 -9.00 -8.63 -18.19
C GLY A 239 -10.00 -9.79 -18.14
N GLU A 240 -10.38 -10.24 -16.95
CA GLU A 240 -11.38 -11.30 -16.75
C GLU A 240 -12.25 -11.01 -15.53
N VAL A 241 -13.55 -11.07 -15.71
CA VAL A 241 -14.52 -11.15 -14.60
C VAL A 241 -15.29 -12.45 -14.65
N VAL A 242 -15.48 -13.08 -13.47
CA VAL A 242 -16.10 -14.41 -13.36
C VAL A 242 -17.54 -14.32 -12.87
N SER A 243 -17.85 -13.43 -11.93
CA SER A 243 -19.18 -13.31 -11.34
C SER A 243 -19.37 -11.96 -10.65
N GLY A 244 -20.62 -11.62 -10.32
CA GLY A 244 -20.95 -10.46 -9.50
C GLY A 244 -21.29 -9.22 -10.31
N SER A 245 -21.29 -8.05 -9.66
CA SER A 245 -21.60 -6.78 -10.30
C SER A 245 -20.32 -6.02 -10.66
N VAL A 246 -20.22 -5.61 -11.92
CA VAL A 246 -19.13 -4.80 -12.45
C VAL A 246 -19.63 -3.39 -12.73
N VAL A 247 -19.06 -2.41 -12.06
CA VAL A 247 -19.35 -0.98 -12.31
C VAL A 247 -18.07 -0.31 -12.76
N MET A 248 -18.05 0.24 -13.98
CA MET A 248 -16.91 0.98 -14.50
C MET A 248 -17.37 2.38 -14.93
N GLU A 249 -16.78 3.41 -14.33
CA GLU A 249 -17.14 4.80 -14.62
C GLU A 249 -15.89 5.63 -14.89
N THR A 250 -15.90 6.38 -15.99
CA THR A 250 -14.88 7.39 -16.29
C THR A 250 -15.51 8.59 -16.97
N THR A 251 -14.89 9.77 -16.85
CA THR A 251 -15.26 10.94 -17.64
C THR A 251 -14.47 10.98 -18.96
N GLY A 252 -13.17 10.66 -18.91
CA GLY A 252 -12.32 10.66 -20.10
C GLY A 252 -11.38 9.47 -20.09
N GLY A 253 -11.62 8.50 -20.96
CA GLY A 253 -10.82 7.29 -21.09
C GLY A 253 -11.63 6.11 -21.59
N GLY A 254 -10.96 5.11 -22.12
CA GLY A 254 -11.57 3.87 -22.58
C GLY A 254 -11.91 2.91 -21.45
N LEU A 255 -12.95 2.12 -21.63
CA LEU A 255 -13.35 1.04 -20.75
C LEU A 255 -13.22 -0.29 -21.50
N ASP A 256 -12.45 -1.23 -20.97
CA ASP A 256 -12.17 -2.53 -21.57
C ASP A 256 -12.49 -3.64 -20.55
N LEU A 257 -13.42 -4.53 -20.87
CA LEU A 257 -13.93 -5.57 -19.98
C LEU A 257 -13.94 -6.93 -20.67
N GLY A 258 -13.14 -7.86 -20.13
CA GLY A 258 -13.22 -9.28 -20.45
C GLY A 258 -14.21 -10.00 -19.53
N ILE A 259 -15.14 -10.73 -20.13
CA ILE A 259 -16.07 -11.60 -19.41
C ILE A 259 -15.71 -13.04 -19.70
N ARG A 260 -15.57 -13.85 -18.65
CA ARG A 260 -15.19 -15.25 -18.76
C ARG A 260 -16.13 -16.01 -19.67
N GLU A 261 -15.58 -16.90 -20.52
CA GLU A 261 -16.38 -17.80 -21.35
C GLU A 261 -17.40 -18.61 -20.53
N GLY A 262 -18.61 -18.79 -21.06
CA GLY A 262 -19.71 -19.50 -20.39
C GLY A 262 -20.37 -18.76 -19.22
N THR A 263 -20.02 -17.48 -18.99
CA THR A 263 -20.69 -16.65 -18.01
C THR A 263 -21.77 -15.80 -18.68
N ALA A 264 -23.01 -15.89 -18.17
CA ALA A 264 -24.10 -15.03 -18.66
C ALA A 264 -23.87 -13.58 -18.22
N ALA A 265 -24.17 -12.60 -19.08
CA ALA A 265 -23.97 -11.20 -18.80
C ALA A 265 -25.22 -10.37 -19.06
N TRP A 266 -25.58 -9.55 -18.08
CA TRP A 266 -26.53 -8.45 -18.29
C TRP A 266 -25.76 -7.15 -18.44
N LEU A 267 -26.01 -6.40 -19.53
CA LEU A 267 -25.21 -5.25 -19.89
C LEU A 267 -26.03 -3.96 -19.90
N ASP A 268 -25.56 -2.95 -19.17
CA ASP A 268 -25.98 -1.55 -19.23
C ASP A 268 -24.76 -0.70 -19.57
N VAL A 269 -24.60 -0.40 -20.88
CA VAL A 269 -23.38 0.18 -21.43
C VAL A 269 -23.69 1.51 -22.08
N THR A 270 -23.02 2.57 -21.68
CA THR A 270 -23.23 3.92 -22.21
C THR A 270 -21.92 4.64 -22.47
N SER A 271 -21.74 5.14 -23.70
CA SER A 271 -20.74 6.15 -24.04
C SER A 271 -21.44 7.36 -24.64
N THR A 272 -21.10 8.59 -24.19
CA THR A 272 -21.68 9.81 -24.71
C THR A 272 -21.00 10.25 -26.03
N TYR A 273 -19.66 10.22 -26.04
CA TYR A 273 -18.83 10.61 -27.18
C TYR A 273 -17.76 9.55 -27.42
N GLY A 274 -18.15 8.41 -27.96
CA GLY A 274 -17.31 7.27 -28.27
C GLY A 274 -18.08 6.11 -28.81
N THR A 275 -17.40 5.05 -29.15
CA THR A 275 -17.98 3.82 -29.70
C THR A 275 -18.23 2.80 -28.59
N VAL A 276 -19.27 1.99 -28.76
CA VAL A 276 -19.54 0.83 -27.92
C VAL A 276 -19.41 -0.41 -28.78
N ASP A 277 -18.43 -1.24 -28.48
CA ASP A 277 -18.20 -2.52 -29.13
C ASP A 277 -18.42 -3.66 -28.13
N VAL A 278 -19.39 -4.53 -28.44
CA VAL A 278 -19.75 -5.68 -27.62
C VAL A 278 -19.60 -6.94 -28.45
N SER A 279 -18.53 -7.68 -28.20
CA SER A 279 -18.20 -8.92 -28.91
C SER A 279 -18.44 -10.12 -27.97
N LEU A 280 -19.73 -10.40 -27.70
CA LEU A 280 -20.19 -11.57 -26.95
C LEU A 280 -21.02 -12.47 -27.88
N ASP A 281 -20.73 -13.77 -27.88
CA ASP A 281 -21.46 -14.71 -28.69
C ASP A 281 -22.93 -14.84 -28.22
N PRO A 282 -23.94 -14.72 -29.14
CA PRO A 282 -25.33 -14.79 -28.77
C PRO A 282 -25.82 -16.17 -28.25
N GLY A 283 -24.93 -17.18 -28.26
CA GLY A 283 -25.26 -18.55 -27.87
C GLY A 283 -25.25 -18.80 -26.34
N ASP A 284 -24.83 -17.81 -25.55
CA ASP A 284 -24.76 -17.91 -24.10
C ASP A 284 -25.98 -17.32 -23.36
N ASP A 285 -27.11 -17.22 -24.06
CA ASP A 285 -28.41 -16.94 -23.44
C ASP A 285 -28.72 -18.10 -22.45
N PRO A 286 -28.89 -17.86 -21.15
CA PRO A 286 -29.10 -18.91 -20.16
C PRO A 286 -30.37 -19.72 -20.34
N GLY A 287 -31.17 -19.48 -21.39
CA GLY A 287 -32.40 -20.21 -21.68
C GLY A 287 -33.28 -20.40 -20.45
N ASP A 288 -34.53 -20.74 -20.60
CA ASP A 288 -35.49 -20.99 -19.50
C ASP A 288 -35.18 -22.20 -18.60
N ASP A 289 -33.99 -22.81 -18.69
CA ASP A 289 -33.59 -23.93 -17.81
C ASP A 289 -32.82 -23.46 -16.56
N PRO A 290 -33.47 -23.34 -15.38
CA PRO A 290 -32.84 -22.87 -14.16
C PRO A 290 -31.70 -23.76 -13.64
N LYS A 291 -31.50 -24.95 -14.22
CA LYS A 291 -30.39 -25.88 -13.87
C LYS A 291 -29.11 -25.58 -14.68
N ARG A 292 -29.19 -24.75 -15.72
CA ARG A 292 -28.04 -24.29 -16.52
C ARG A 292 -27.61 -22.86 -16.19
N ALA A 293 -28.19 -22.23 -15.17
CA ALA A 293 -27.77 -20.89 -14.73
C ALA A 293 -26.33 -20.96 -14.20
N GLY A 294 -25.37 -20.72 -15.07
CA GLY A 294 -23.97 -20.45 -14.74
C GLY A 294 -23.84 -19.17 -13.92
N PRO A 295 -22.63 -18.78 -13.55
CA PRO A 295 -22.40 -17.49 -12.90
C PRO A 295 -22.92 -16.35 -13.79
N ILE A 296 -23.56 -15.36 -13.18
CA ILE A 296 -24.09 -14.18 -13.88
C ILE A 296 -23.25 -12.96 -13.50
N VAL A 297 -22.91 -12.16 -14.52
CA VAL A 297 -22.24 -10.86 -14.34
C VAL A 297 -23.21 -9.75 -14.72
N GLU A 298 -23.46 -8.83 -13.81
CA GLU A 298 -24.18 -7.60 -14.06
C GLU A 298 -23.18 -6.49 -14.34
N VAL A 299 -23.19 -5.94 -15.56
CA VAL A 299 -22.24 -4.94 -16.03
C VAL A 299 -22.92 -3.59 -16.19
N ARG A 300 -22.41 -2.57 -15.52
CA ARG A 300 -22.77 -1.17 -15.73
C ARG A 300 -21.53 -0.38 -16.07
N THR A 301 -21.47 0.14 -17.28
CA THR A 301 -20.34 0.96 -17.72
C THR A 301 -20.81 2.30 -18.23
N HIS A 302 -20.14 3.35 -17.78
CA HIS A 302 -20.41 4.70 -18.24
C HIS A 302 -19.11 5.47 -18.52
N THR A 303 -19.00 6.01 -19.74
CA THR A 303 -17.95 6.99 -20.08
C THR A 303 -18.55 8.19 -20.79
N THR A 304 -17.95 9.37 -20.61
CA THR A 304 -18.35 10.55 -21.38
C THR A 304 -17.54 10.66 -22.66
N TYR A 305 -16.21 10.51 -22.56
CA TYR A 305 -15.28 10.61 -23.68
C TYR A 305 -14.39 9.37 -23.71
N GLY A 306 -14.73 8.41 -24.56
CA GLY A 306 -13.95 7.19 -24.73
C GLY A 306 -14.76 6.02 -25.24
N ASP A 307 -14.08 5.03 -25.74
CA ASP A 307 -14.68 3.82 -26.27
C ASP A 307 -14.91 2.80 -25.15
N VAL A 308 -15.95 2.00 -25.31
CA VAL A 308 -16.25 0.86 -24.42
C VAL A 308 -16.14 -0.41 -25.23
N VAL A 309 -15.27 -1.31 -24.79
CA VAL A 309 -15.07 -2.62 -25.41
C VAL A 309 -15.42 -3.70 -24.39
N ILE A 310 -16.32 -4.60 -24.75
CA ILE A 310 -16.68 -5.77 -23.95
C ILE A 310 -16.50 -7.02 -24.81
N HIS A 311 -15.70 -7.95 -24.30
CA HIS A 311 -15.33 -9.15 -25.05
C HIS A 311 -15.28 -10.39 -24.17
N ARG A 312 -15.15 -11.59 -24.77
CA ARG A 312 -14.81 -12.82 -24.03
C ARG A 312 -13.31 -12.84 -23.72
N SER A 313 -12.98 -13.31 -22.51
CA SER A 313 -11.59 -13.45 -22.03
C SER A 313 -11.06 -14.86 -22.25
#